data_7aae00855ceabfad03ad1e43cb77ebbe
#
_entry.id   7aae00855ceabfad03ad1e43cb77ebbe
#
_cell.length_a   1.000
_cell.length_b   1.000
_cell.length_c   1.000
_cell.angle_alpha   90.00
_cell.angle_beta   90.00
_cell.angle_gamma   90.00
#
_symmetry.space_group_name_H-M   'P 1'
#
loop_
_entity.id
_entity.type
_entity.pdbx_description
1 polymer ?
#
loop_
_entity_poly.entity_id
_entity_poly.type
_entity_poly.pdbx_seq_one_letter_code
_entity_poly.pdbx_strand_id
1 'polypeptide(L)'
;MSIDYQTTRRSVELSHGTLNYHEAGSGPHLLMIHGSGPGVSGWANFSGNLAWFSRRFRCLVVDLPGYGGSQPLAGDPIAGAVKACLEFLDAVGAPSAHVLGNSLGGMVGSHIAAAHPERVRSLTCIGGIGLNLFAPFPAEGVNLLTAFAEAPSRERLEAWLRSMVYDQALITPELIDTRWEQAMEPNTLAATRQIYSRQGIGQIAAMREQHPTRAIEHLATIQAPTLLTWGRDDRVTPLDAALLPMRLIPLCELHTFPRCGHWAMIECKQAFETLVMSFLCRDEPGGPDVTFPERR
;
A
#
# COMPACT_ATOMS: atom_id res chain seq x y z
N MET A 1 26.55 -3.32 -2.63
CA MET A 1 26.26 -2.47 -1.44
C MET A 1 25.25 -3.21 -0.59
N SER A 2 25.43 -3.24 0.73
CA SER A 2 24.40 -3.75 1.62
C SER A 2 23.19 -2.81 1.56
N ILE A 3 21.99 -3.37 1.43
CA ILE A 3 20.75 -2.61 1.48
C ILE A 3 20.31 -2.61 2.94
N ASP A 4 20.53 -1.50 3.62
CA ASP A 4 20.15 -1.28 5.01
C ASP A 4 19.47 0.09 5.16
N TYR A 5 18.89 0.33 6.34
CA TYR A 5 18.12 1.54 6.62
C TYR A 5 18.92 2.81 6.39
N GLN A 6 20.18 2.86 6.85
CA GLN A 6 20.98 4.07 6.82
C GLN A 6 21.50 4.40 5.40
N THR A 7 21.90 3.37 4.65
CA THR A 7 22.45 3.55 3.31
C THR A 7 21.41 3.94 2.27
N THR A 8 20.14 3.55 2.50
CA THR A 8 19.05 3.81 1.56
C THR A 8 18.20 5.02 1.91
N ARG A 9 18.22 5.47 3.17
CA ARG A 9 17.38 6.60 3.64
C ARG A 9 17.75 7.90 2.94
N ARG A 10 16.73 8.63 2.50
CA ARG A 10 16.79 9.95 1.85
C ARG A 10 15.62 10.81 2.35
N SER A 11 15.72 12.10 2.06
CA SER A 11 14.61 13.05 2.23
C SER A 11 14.57 14.05 1.09
N VAL A 12 13.42 14.63 0.84
CA VAL A 12 13.19 15.67 -0.15
C VAL A 12 12.20 16.70 0.39
N GLU A 13 12.42 17.96 0.05
CA GLU A 13 11.49 19.03 0.39
C GLU A 13 10.40 19.13 -0.68
N LEU A 14 9.14 19.04 -0.26
CA LEU A 14 7.96 19.22 -1.09
C LEU A 14 7.18 20.47 -0.65
N SER A 15 6.11 20.81 -1.35
CA SER A 15 5.31 22.01 -1.07
C SER A 15 4.73 22.07 0.36
N HIS A 16 4.57 20.92 0.99
CA HIS A 16 4.00 20.77 2.33
C HIS A 16 5.04 20.44 3.42
N GLY A 17 6.32 20.36 3.06
CA GLY A 17 7.43 20.05 3.97
C GLY A 17 8.19 18.79 3.57
N THR A 18 9.03 18.29 4.48
CA THR A 18 9.93 17.17 4.23
C THR A 18 9.18 15.86 4.07
N LEU A 19 9.46 15.13 2.97
CA LEU A 19 9.06 13.73 2.77
C LEU A 19 10.30 12.84 2.86
N ASN A 20 10.23 11.81 3.71
CA ASN A 20 11.26 10.78 3.82
C ASN A 20 10.97 9.62 2.86
N TYR A 21 12.04 8.99 2.38
CA TYR A 21 11.94 7.82 1.51
C TYR A 21 13.21 6.97 1.58
N HIS A 22 13.13 5.76 1.04
CA HIS A 22 14.31 4.92 0.80
C HIS A 22 14.50 4.73 -0.70
N GLU A 23 15.76 4.71 -1.13
CA GLU A 23 16.13 4.55 -2.53
C GLU A 23 17.19 3.46 -2.70
N ALA A 24 16.97 2.55 -3.63
CA ALA A 24 17.93 1.52 -3.99
C ALA A 24 17.78 1.08 -5.46
N GLY A 25 18.88 0.68 -6.07
CA GLY A 25 18.90 0.20 -7.44
C GLY A 25 18.97 1.30 -8.49
N SER A 26 18.83 0.89 -9.74
CA SER A 26 18.82 1.76 -10.93
C SER A 26 17.92 1.13 -12.00
N GLY A 27 17.55 1.91 -13.02
CA GLY A 27 16.66 1.46 -14.10
C GLY A 27 15.29 2.14 -14.05
N PRO A 28 14.22 1.51 -14.59
CA PRO A 28 12.88 2.06 -14.53
C PRO A 28 12.45 2.32 -13.10
N HIS A 29 11.63 3.36 -12.89
CA HIS A 29 11.21 3.75 -11.55
C HIS A 29 10.13 2.79 -11.01
N LEU A 30 10.29 2.35 -9.76
CA LEU A 30 9.29 1.60 -9.00
C LEU A 30 8.95 2.39 -7.72
N LEU A 31 7.80 3.05 -7.74
CA LEU A 31 7.25 3.73 -6.56
C LEU A 31 6.56 2.70 -5.67
N MET A 32 7.05 2.57 -4.43
CA MET A 32 6.52 1.64 -3.44
C MET A 32 5.86 2.41 -2.31
N ILE A 33 4.54 2.22 -2.14
CA ILE A 33 3.69 2.98 -1.23
C ILE A 33 3.15 2.06 -0.15
N HIS A 34 3.50 2.33 1.11
CA HIS A 34 3.09 1.53 2.26
C HIS A 34 1.60 1.69 2.60
N GLY A 35 1.08 0.78 3.41
CA GLY A 35 -0.26 0.84 3.98
C GLY A 35 -0.40 1.89 5.07
N SER A 36 -1.46 1.77 5.85
CA SER A 36 -1.71 2.60 7.03
C SER A 36 -1.82 1.73 8.28
N GLY A 37 -1.68 2.35 9.43
CA GLY A 37 -1.83 1.69 10.72
C GLY A 37 -0.67 1.97 11.68
N PRO A 38 -0.75 1.42 12.89
CA PRO A 38 0.21 1.67 13.94
C PRO A 38 1.64 1.28 13.56
N GLY A 39 2.56 2.23 13.63
CA GLY A 39 3.98 2.02 13.42
C GLY A 39 4.39 1.60 12.00
N VAL A 40 3.57 1.88 10.99
CA VAL A 40 3.94 1.61 9.59
C VAL A 40 4.85 2.69 9.04
N SER A 41 5.72 2.29 8.12
CA SER A 41 6.54 3.17 7.27
C SER A 41 6.86 2.42 5.96
N GLY A 42 7.42 3.10 4.99
CA GLY A 42 7.91 2.47 3.77
C GLY A 42 8.92 1.37 4.07
N TRP A 43 9.87 1.65 4.97
CA TRP A 43 10.86 0.67 5.40
C TRP A 43 10.22 -0.56 6.07
N ALA A 44 9.33 -0.32 7.03
CA ALA A 44 8.65 -1.40 7.75
C ALA A 44 7.81 -2.30 6.82
N ASN A 45 7.31 -1.74 5.70
CA ASN A 45 6.52 -2.48 4.73
C ASN A 45 7.36 -3.25 3.71
N PHE A 46 8.44 -2.63 3.19
CA PHE A 46 9.09 -3.11 1.97
C PHE A 46 10.60 -3.38 2.10
N SER A 47 11.23 -3.16 3.25
CA SER A 47 12.67 -3.41 3.42
C SER A 47 13.08 -4.82 3.00
N GLY A 48 12.26 -5.83 3.33
CA GLY A 48 12.48 -7.21 2.96
C GLY A 48 12.48 -7.49 1.45
N ASN A 49 11.81 -6.65 0.65
CA ASN A 49 11.65 -6.82 -0.79
C ASN A 49 12.61 -5.94 -1.61
N LEU A 50 13.20 -4.93 -0.96
CA LEU A 50 13.99 -3.90 -1.65
C LEU A 50 15.19 -4.50 -2.40
N ALA A 51 15.89 -5.47 -1.78
CA ALA A 51 17.03 -6.15 -2.40
C ALA A 51 16.66 -6.95 -3.65
N TRP A 52 15.42 -7.42 -3.75
CA TRP A 52 14.94 -8.15 -4.92
C TRP A 52 14.61 -7.21 -6.07
N PHE A 53 13.78 -6.20 -5.83
CA PHE A 53 13.32 -5.30 -6.89
C PHE A 53 14.42 -4.36 -7.38
N SER A 54 15.36 -3.94 -6.52
CA SER A 54 16.48 -3.08 -6.89
C SER A 54 17.48 -3.70 -7.88
N ARG A 55 17.35 -4.98 -8.19
CA ARG A 55 18.12 -5.64 -9.27
C ARG A 55 17.75 -5.13 -10.67
N ARG A 56 16.55 -4.62 -10.84
CA ARG A 56 15.99 -4.22 -12.13
C ARG A 56 15.41 -2.80 -12.14
N PHE A 57 15.06 -2.28 -10.98
CA PHE A 57 14.35 -1.02 -10.82
C PHE A 57 15.10 -0.04 -9.92
N ARG A 58 14.92 1.25 -10.19
CA ARG A 58 15.18 2.28 -9.19
C ARG A 58 13.99 2.30 -8.25
N CYS A 59 14.12 1.63 -7.11
CA CYS A 59 13.07 1.53 -6.09
C CYS A 59 13.02 2.81 -5.27
N LEU A 60 11.85 3.40 -5.17
CA LEU A 60 11.52 4.62 -4.45
C LEU A 60 10.45 4.28 -3.41
N VAL A 61 10.87 4.01 -2.19
CA VAL A 61 9.97 3.56 -1.10
C VAL A 61 9.63 4.77 -0.24
N VAL A 62 8.46 5.34 -0.42
CA VAL A 62 8.05 6.59 0.27
C VAL A 62 7.50 6.32 1.65
N ASP A 63 7.73 7.25 2.57
CA ASP A 63 6.93 7.39 3.80
C ASP A 63 5.83 8.41 3.54
N LEU A 64 4.58 7.97 3.58
CA LEU A 64 3.43 8.84 3.37
C LEU A 64 3.36 9.96 4.41
N PRO A 65 2.70 11.09 4.13
CA PRO A 65 2.52 12.19 5.08
C PRO A 65 2.01 11.71 6.45
N GLY A 66 2.71 12.08 7.52
CA GLY A 66 2.41 11.67 8.89
C GLY A 66 2.99 10.31 9.32
N TYR A 67 3.73 9.61 8.44
CA TYR A 67 4.38 8.33 8.74
C TYR A 67 5.90 8.42 8.53
N GLY A 68 6.67 7.53 9.18
CA GLY A 68 8.11 7.36 8.96
C GLY A 68 8.96 8.62 9.13
N GLY A 69 8.45 9.65 9.81
CA GLY A 69 9.08 10.95 9.97
C GLY A 69 8.81 11.94 8.83
N SER A 70 7.98 11.60 7.85
CA SER A 70 7.45 12.55 6.87
C SER A 70 6.48 13.53 7.53
N GLN A 71 6.52 14.79 7.12
CA GLN A 71 5.63 15.80 7.69
C GLN A 71 4.17 15.51 7.34
N PRO A 72 3.24 15.70 8.30
CA PRO A 72 1.82 15.49 8.05
C PRO A 72 1.26 16.53 7.09
N LEU A 73 0.25 16.15 6.32
CA LEU A 73 -0.50 17.03 5.44
C LEU A 73 -1.95 17.13 5.93
N ALA A 74 -2.46 18.34 6.06
CA ALA A 74 -3.85 18.58 6.47
C ALA A 74 -4.85 18.22 5.35
N GLY A 75 -6.07 17.84 5.74
CA GLY A 75 -7.16 17.56 4.82
C GLY A 75 -7.43 16.06 4.63
N ASP A 76 -7.93 15.69 3.47
CA ASP A 76 -8.23 14.28 3.15
C ASP A 76 -6.94 13.45 3.02
N PRO A 77 -6.79 12.35 3.77
CA PRO A 77 -5.55 11.57 3.79
C PRO A 77 -5.18 10.97 2.44
N ILE A 78 -6.17 10.55 1.65
CA ILE A 78 -5.91 9.92 0.34
C ILE A 78 -5.50 11.00 -0.66
N ALA A 79 -6.25 12.09 -0.76
CA ALA A 79 -5.91 13.19 -1.66
C ALA A 79 -4.55 13.81 -1.31
N GLY A 80 -4.25 13.96 -0.01
CA GLY A 80 -2.95 14.42 0.46
C GLY A 80 -1.81 13.48 0.07
N ALA A 81 -1.99 12.17 0.23
CA ALA A 81 -1.00 11.17 -0.17
C ALA A 81 -0.79 11.11 -1.69
N VAL A 82 -1.86 11.22 -2.49
CA VAL A 82 -1.78 11.32 -3.96
C VAL A 82 -0.94 12.54 -4.37
N LYS A 83 -1.26 13.73 -3.81
CA LYS A 83 -0.52 14.96 -4.07
C LYS A 83 0.97 14.80 -3.71
N ALA A 84 1.26 14.29 -2.52
CA ALA A 84 2.63 14.09 -2.06
C ALA A 84 3.42 13.12 -2.95
N CYS A 85 2.82 12.01 -3.39
CA CYS A 85 3.45 11.06 -4.30
C CYS A 85 3.75 11.67 -5.68
N LEU A 86 2.86 12.50 -6.22
CA LEU A 86 3.08 13.17 -7.51
C LEU A 86 4.19 14.21 -7.41
N GLU A 87 4.16 15.09 -6.41
CA GLU A 87 5.23 16.05 -6.14
C GLU A 87 6.57 15.35 -5.89
N PHE A 88 6.55 14.21 -5.18
CA PHE A 88 7.75 13.41 -4.94
C PHE A 88 8.34 12.87 -6.26
N LEU A 89 7.52 12.29 -7.14
CA LEU A 89 7.98 11.81 -8.43
C LEU A 89 8.63 12.92 -9.27
N ASP A 90 8.06 14.14 -9.23
CA ASP A 90 8.63 15.30 -9.91
C ASP A 90 9.99 15.69 -9.30
N ALA A 91 10.06 15.76 -7.98
CA ALA A 91 11.26 16.15 -7.26
C ALA A 91 12.44 15.18 -7.44
N VAL A 92 12.17 13.86 -7.62
CA VAL A 92 13.23 12.86 -7.87
C VAL A 92 13.51 12.61 -9.36
N GLY A 93 12.88 13.40 -10.25
CA GLY A 93 13.06 13.30 -11.70
C GLY A 93 12.48 12.03 -12.31
N ALA A 94 11.36 11.51 -11.76
CA ALA A 94 10.66 10.32 -12.24
C ALA A 94 9.38 10.74 -13.01
N PRO A 95 9.41 10.90 -14.34
CA PRO A 95 8.24 11.32 -15.10
C PRO A 95 7.10 10.30 -15.05
N SER A 96 7.44 9.03 -14.93
CA SER A 96 6.48 7.94 -14.70
C SER A 96 7.13 6.82 -13.92
N ALA A 97 6.31 5.97 -13.28
CA ALA A 97 6.78 4.84 -12.49
C ALA A 97 5.82 3.64 -12.60
N HIS A 98 6.34 2.44 -12.35
CA HIS A 98 5.53 1.35 -11.87
C HIS A 98 5.12 1.67 -10.43
N VAL A 99 3.88 1.39 -10.05
CA VAL A 99 3.39 1.67 -8.69
C VAL A 99 3.08 0.35 -8.00
N LEU A 100 3.68 0.14 -6.83
CA LEU A 100 3.42 -1.01 -5.95
C LEU A 100 2.89 -0.49 -4.62
N GLY A 101 1.61 -0.68 -4.36
CA GLY A 101 0.94 -0.15 -3.17
C GLY A 101 0.34 -1.22 -2.28
N ASN A 102 0.63 -1.15 -0.98
CA ASN A 102 -0.02 -2.00 0.01
C ASN A 102 -1.20 -1.27 0.66
N SER A 103 -2.38 -1.87 0.70
CA SER A 103 -3.54 -1.35 1.44
C SER A 103 -3.86 0.11 1.06
N LEU A 104 -3.70 1.07 1.97
CA LEU A 104 -3.82 2.51 1.66
C LEU A 104 -2.94 2.91 0.47
N GLY A 105 -1.72 2.35 0.37
CA GLY A 105 -0.83 2.59 -0.77
C GLY A 105 -1.42 2.10 -2.10
N GLY A 106 -2.18 1.02 -2.10
CA GLY A 106 -2.95 0.54 -3.26
C GLY A 106 -4.07 1.51 -3.65
N MET A 107 -4.79 2.07 -2.65
CA MET A 107 -5.79 3.10 -2.88
C MET A 107 -5.15 4.36 -3.48
N VAL A 108 -4.06 4.87 -2.90
CA VAL A 108 -3.31 6.01 -3.43
C VAL A 108 -2.86 5.75 -4.86
N GLY A 109 -2.22 4.60 -5.11
CA GLY A 109 -1.78 4.20 -6.45
C GLY A 109 -2.93 4.12 -7.46
N SER A 110 -4.09 3.62 -7.07
CA SER A 110 -5.27 3.55 -7.96
C SER A 110 -5.81 4.93 -8.32
N HIS A 111 -5.82 5.86 -7.37
CA HIS A 111 -6.20 7.26 -7.66
C HIS A 111 -5.20 7.96 -8.58
N ILE A 112 -3.89 7.73 -8.38
CA ILE A 112 -2.87 8.26 -9.30
C ILE A 112 -3.08 7.67 -10.70
N ALA A 113 -3.25 6.35 -10.83
CA ALA A 113 -3.43 5.68 -12.10
C ALA A 113 -4.70 6.12 -12.86
N ALA A 114 -5.76 6.45 -12.14
CA ALA A 114 -7.02 6.92 -12.73
C ALA A 114 -6.95 8.38 -13.18
N ALA A 115 -6.36 9.27 -12.36
CA ALA A 115 -6.33 10.70 -12.61
C ALA A 115 -5.12 11.16 -13.45
N HIS A 116 -4.02 10.40 -13.41
CA HIS A 116 -2.74 10.71 -14.08
C HIS A 116 -2.19 9.46 -14.79
N PRO A 117 -2.90 8.92 -15.81
CA PRO A 117 -2.50 7.69 -16.48
C PRO A 117 -1.09 7.76 -17.09
N GLU A 118 -0.63 8.93 -17.49
CA GLU A 118 0.72 9.17 -18.02
C GLU A 118 1.83 8.99 -16.96
N ARG A 119 1.48 9.01 -15.67
CA ARG A 119 2.43 8.87 -14.57
C ARG A 119 2.59 7.40 -14.12
N VAL A 120 1.69 6.49 -14.53
CA VAL A 120 1.66 5.11 -14.05
C VAL A 120 1.86 4.13 -15.21
N ARG A 121 3.00 3.45 -15.22
CA ARG A 121 3.33 2.42 -16.22
C ARG A 121 2.58 1.11 -15.97
N SER A 122 2.51 0.70 -14.72
CA SER A 122 1.67 -0.39 -14.24
C SER A 122 1.31 -0.18 -12.78
N LEU A 123 0.24 -0.80 -12.32
CA LEU A 123 -0.23 -0.75 -10.94
C LEU A 123 -0.22 -2.16 -10.32
N THR A 124 0.43 -2.32 -9.18
CA THR A 124 0.31 -3.53 -8.35
C THR A 124 -0.28 -3.15 -7.00
N CYS A 125 -1.40 -3.76 -6.62
CA CYS A 125 -2.02 -3.58 -5.31
C CYS A 125 -1.87 -4.82 -4.45
N ILE A 126 -1.50 -4.64 -3.19
CA ILE A 126 -1.47 -5.69 -2.17
C ILE A 126 -2.65 -5.42 -1.23
N GLY A 127 -3.79 -6.05 -1.47
CA GLY A 127 -5.03 -5.76 -0.77
C GLY A 127 -5.50 -4.30 -0.95
N GLY A 128 -6.44 -3.88 -0.15
CA GLY A 128 -6.76 -2.46 0.14
C GLY A 128 -7.69 -1.73 -0.81
N ILE A 129 -7.85 -2.13 -2.07
CA ILE A 129 -8.81 -1.51 -2.96
C ILE A 129 -10.10 -2.34 -3.08
N GLY A 130 -11.22 -1.68 -3.27
CA GLY A 130 -12.51 -2.35 -3.46
C GLY A 130 -13.47 -2.22 -2.31
N LEU A 131 -14.55 -3.00 -2.38
CA LEU A 131 -15.62 -3.04 -1.40
C LEU A 131 -15.91 -4.48 -1.00
N ASN A 132 -16.07 -4.72 0.30
CA ASN A 132 -16.56 -6.02 0.79
C ASN A 132 -17.95 -6.30 0.20
N LEU A 133 -18.12 -7.47 -0.42
CA LEU A 133 -19.40 -7.92 -0.99
C LEU A 133 -20.15 -8.84 -0.04
N PHE A 134 -19.44 -9.70 0.66
CA PHE A 134 -19.98 -10.71 1.56
C PHE A 134 -19.50 -10.54 2.99
N ALA A 135 -18.24 -10.12 3.16
CA ALA A 135 -17.68 -9.83 4.47
C ALA A 135 -18.26 -8.52 5.03
N PRO A 136 -18.40 -8.41 6.36
CA PRO A 136 -18.90 -7.18 6.99
C PRO A 136 -17.91 -6.02 6.81
N PHE A 137 -18.44 -4.80 6.83
CA PHE A 137 -17.63 -3.59 6.99
C PHE A 137 -18.04 -2.88 8.30
N PRO A 138 -17.07 -2.50 9.16
CA PRO A 138 -15.65 -2.82 9.08
C PRO A 138 -15.35 -4.31 9.31
N ALA A 139 -14.31 -4.84 8.63
CA ALA A 139 -13.83 -6.19 8.85
C ALA A 139 -13.09 -6.31 10.21
N GLU A 140 -12.75 -7.55 10.61
CA GLU A 140 -12.11 -7.84 11.91
C GLU A 140 -10.88 -6.97 12.17
N GLY A 141 -9.91 -6.95 11.25
CA GLY A 141 -8.68 -6.19 11.42
C GLY A 141 -8.91 -4.68 11.51
N VAL A 142 -9.89 -4.14 10.78
CA VAL A 142 -10.28 -2.72 10.88
C VAL A 142 -10.92 -2.42 12.24
N ASN A 143 -11.74 -3.33 12.77
CA ASN A 143 -12.32 -3.17 14.12
C ASN A 143 -11.24 -3.17 15.21
N LEU A 144 -10.25 -4.08 15.11
CA LEU A 144 -9.10 -4.12 16.04
C LEU A 144 -8.24 -2.85 15.93
N LEU A 145 -8.04 -2.35 14.71
CA LEU A 145 -7.34 -1.10 14.46
C LEU A 145 -8.08 0.10 15.06
N THR A 146 -9.41 0.13 14.94
CA THR A 146 -10.25 1.14 15.59
C THR A 146 -10.12 1.07 17.11
N ALA A 147 -10.13 -0.12 17.69
CA ALA A 147 -9.94 -0.30 19.11
C ALA A 147 -8.58 0.24 19.61
N PHE A 148 -7.51 0.03 18.80
CA PHE A 148 -6.20 0.61 19.09
C PHE A 148 -6.22 2.14 18.98
N ALA A 149 -6.77 2.69 17.90
CA ALA A 149 -6.81 4.14 17.66
C ALA A 149 -7.53 4.90 18.79
N GLU A 150 -8.62 4.33 19.31
CA GLU A 150 -9.40 4.92 20.40
C GLU A 150 -8.66 4.88 21.75
N ALA A 151 -8.02 3.77 22.05
CA ALA A 151 -7.30 3.59 23.31
C ALA A 151 -6.05 2.73 23.09
N PRO A 152 -4.92 3.33 22.70
CA PRO A 152 -3.68 2.62 22.41
C PRO A 152 -3.19 1.82 23.63
N SER A 153 -2.93 0.53 23.41
CA SER A 153 -2.21 -0.33 24.33
C SER A 153 -1.43 -1.40 23.57
N ARG A 154 -0.42 -2.01 24.20
CA ARG A 154 0.38 -3.07 23.57
C ARG A 154 -0.47 -4.28 23.21
N GLU A 155 -1.43 -4.66 24.05
CA GLU A 155 -2.35 -5.78 23.82
C GLU A 155 -3.22 -5.53 22.58
N ARG A 156 -3.70 -4.29 22.41
CA ARG A 156 -4.50 -3.92 21.23
C ARG A 156 -3.66 -3.86 19.97
N LEU A 157 -2.43 -3.36 20.07
CA LEU A 157 -1.47 -3.40 18.97
C LEU A 157 -1.19 -4.85 18.55
N GLU A 158 -0.89 -5.73 19.50
CA GLU A 158 -0.64 -7.14 19.24
C GLU A 158 -1.87 -7.83 18.63
N ALA A 159 -3.06 -7.61 19.16
CA ALA A 159 -4.30 -8.17 18.62
C ALA A 159 -4.51 -7.74 17.16
N TRP A 160 -4.26 -6.48 16.83
CA TRP A 160 -4.32 -5.99 15.46
C TRP A 160 -3.21 -6.62 14.58
N LEU A 161 -1.95 -6.65 15.02
CA LEU A 161 -0.85 -7.27 14.28
C LEU A 161 -1.14 -8.74 13.97
N ARG A 162 -1.70 -9.49 14.92
CA ARG A 162 -2.12 -10.88 14.72
C ARG A 162 -3.25 -11.04 13.69
N SER A 163 -4.07 -10.01 13.49
CA SER A 163 -5.09 -10.02 12.43
C SER A 163 -4.52 -9.77 11.03
N MET A 164 -3.31 -9.22 10.94
CA MET A 164 -2.65 -8.90 9.68
C MET A 164 -2.06 -10.12 8.97
N VAL A 165 -1.80 -11.20 9.70
CA VAL A 165 -1.07 -12.36 9.20
C VAL A 165 -1.81 -13.67 9.42
N TYR A 166 -1.58 -14.63 8.54
CA TYR A 166 -1.96 -16.03 8.74
C TYR A 166 -0.94 -16.75 9.65
N ASP A 167 0.36 -16.60 9.35
CA ASP A 167 1.43 -17.17 10.16
C ASP A 167 1.71 -16.33 11.41
N GLN A 168 1.16 -16.81 12.52
CA GLN A 168 1.28 -16.11 13.82
C GLN A 168 2.71 -16.05 14.37
N ALA A 169 3.63 -16.88 13.87
CA ALA A 169 5.04 -16.85 14.28
C ALA A 169 5.77 -15.59 13.84
N LEU A 170 5.23 -14.87 12.85
CA LEU A 170 5.76 -13.57 12.40
C LEU A 170 5.56 -12.44 13.42
N ILE A 171 4.63 -12.62 14.36
CA ILE A 171 4.35 -11.60 15.40
C ILE A 171 5.23 -11.89 16.61
N THR A 172 6.47 -11.45 16.51
CA THR A 172 7.47 -11.59 17.58
C THR A 172 7.41 -10.43 18.59
N PRO A 173 7.93 -10.62 19.81
CA PRO A 173 8.07 -9.52 20.78
C PRO A 173 8.81 -8.31 20.21
N GLU A 174 9.89 -8.53 19.45
CA GLU A 174 10.70 -7.48 18.84
C GLU A 174 9.90 -6.68 17.79
N LEU A 175 9.06 -7.35 17.02
CA LEU A 175 8.16 -6.69 16.07
C LEU A 175 7.14 -5.82 16.83
N ILE A 176 6.54 -6.35 17.89
CA ILE A 176 5.57 -5.61 18.72
C ILE A 176 6.24 -4.38 19.34
N ASP A 177 7.44 -4.52 19.89
CA ASP A 177 8.18 -3.40 20.51
C ASP A 177 8.51 -2.32 19.48
N THR A 178 9.07 -2.70 18.33
CA THR A 178 9.39 -1.76 17.26
C THR A 178 8.15 -1.04 16.74
N ARG A 179 7.05 -1.78 16.54
CA ARG A 179 5.78 -1.20 16.08
C ARG A 179 5.15 -0.31 17.14
N TRP A 180 5.27 -0.64 18.42
CA TRP A 180 4.75 0.18 19.50
C TRP A 180 5.46 1.54 19.56
N GLU A 181 6.78 1.56 19.53
CA GLU A 181 7.57 2.79 19.54
C GLU A 181 7.17 3.71 18.38
N GLN A 182 7.10 3.17 17.18
CA GLN A 182 6.71 3.93 15.98
C GLN A 182 5.24 4.36 16.00
N ALA A 183 4.34 3.53 16.55
CA ALA A 183 2.91 3.83 16.62
C ALA A 183 2.59 4.96 17.62
N MET A 184 3.42 5.12 18.64
CA MET A 184 3.27 6.16 19.65
C MET A 184 3.90 7.50 19.25
N GLU A 185 4.60 7.56 18.13
CA GLU A 185 5.03 8.84 17.56
C GLU A 185 3.82 9.73 17.30
N PRO A 186 3.83 11.01 17.75
CA PRO A 186 2.65 11.87 17.72
C PRO A 186 1.98 11.99 16.35
N ASN A 187 2.77 12.14 15.28
CA ASN A 187 2.24 12.28 13.92
C ASN A 187 1.63 10.97 13.42
N THR A 188 2.30 9.83 13.68
CA THR A 188 1.82 8.49 13.28
C THR A 188 0.53 8.12 14.02
N LEU A 189 0.44 8.43 15.31
CA LEU A 189 -0.77 8.21 16.08
C LEU A 189 -1.92 9.12 15.61
N ALA A 190 -1.63 10.38 15.31
CA ALA A 190 -2.62 11.32 14.76
C ALA A 190 -3.14 10.86 13.39
N ALA A 191 -2.25 10.46 12.47
CA ALA A 191 -2.63 9.93 11.16
C ALA A 191 -3.47 8.64 11.28
N THR A 192 -3.10 7.74 12.19
CA THR A 192 -3.88 6.53 12.49
C THR A 192 -5.28 6.88 13.00
N ARG A 193 -5.40 7.81 13.93
CA ARG A 193 -6.69 8.26 14.50
C ARG A 193 -7.56 8.97 13.48
N GLN A 194 -6.97 9.75 12.58
CA GLN A 194 -7.72 10.47 11.55
C GLN A 194 -8.55 9.50 10.69
N ILE A 195 -7.99 8.34 10.35
CA ILE A 195 -8.67 7.36 9.48
C ILE A 195 -9.50 6.38 10.34
N TYR A 196 -8.91 5.84 11.42
CA TYR A 196 -9.39 4.65 12.11
C TYR A 196 -10.07 4.92 13.46
N SER A 197 -10.26 6.17 13.87
CA SER A 197 -11.16 6.44 14.99
C SER A 197 -12.59 6.00 14.68
N ARG A 198 -13.41 5.80 15.70
CA ARG A 198 -14.85 5.52 15.51
C ARG A 198 -15.53 6.57 14.63
N GLN A 199 -15.14 7.84 14.79
CA GLN A 199 -15.63 8.92 13.96
C GLN A 199 -15.22 8.74 12.48
N GLY A 200 -13.93 8.46 12.21
CA GLY A 200 -13.41 8.25 10.85
C GLY A 200 -14.08 7.05 10.17
N ILE A 201 -14.12 5.91 10.85
CA ILE A 201 -14.79 4.71 10.33
C ILE A 201 -16.30 4.95 10.14
N GLY A 202 -16.95 5.67 11.06
CA GLY A 202 -18.36 6.05 10.92
C GLY A 202 -18.63 6.93 9.69
N GLN A 203 -17.74 7.87 9.39
CA GLN A 203 -17.82 8.70 8.18
C GLN A 203 -17.67 7.86 6.91
N ILE A 204 -16.72 6.91 6.90
CA ILE A 204 -16.53 5.99 5.76
C ILE A 204 -17.78 5.12 5.58
N ALA A 205 -18.34 4.58 6.65
CA ALA A 205 -19.56 3.78 6.61
C ALA A 205 -20.75 4.57 6.07
N ALA A 206 -20.98 5.78 6.57
CA ALA A 206 -22.04 6.68 6.11
C ALA A 206 -21.88 7.06 4.63
N MET A 207 -20.63 7.35 4.19
CA MET A 207 -20.35 7.62 2.78
C MET A 207 -20.66 6.41 1.88
N ARG A 208 -20.31 5.19 2.32
CA ARG A 208 -20.61 3.96 1.59
C ARG A 208 -22.11 3.68 1.49
N GLU A 209 -22.87 4.00 2.52
CA GLU A 209 -24.33 3.87 2.52
C GLU A 209 -24.97 4.87 1.56
N GLN A 210 -24.54 6.12 1.58
CA GLN A 210 -25.08 7.20 0.74
C GLN A 210 -24.62 7.09 -0.73
N HIS A 211 -23.39 6.64 -0.95
CA HIS A 211 -22.75 6.54 -2.26
C HIS A 211 -21.99 5.21 -2.40
N PRO A 212 -22.71 4.09 -2.59
CA PRO A 212 -22.12 2.74 -2.55
C PRO A 212 -20.97 2.50 -3.51
N THR A 213 -20.95 3.19 -4.66
CA THR A 213 -19.97 2.99 -5.73
C THR A 213 -18.82 4.02 -5.71
N ARG A 214 -18.96 5.14 -4.99
CA ARG A 214 -18.02 6.27 -5.03
C ARG A 214 -16.57 5.87 -4.76
N ALA A 215 -16.35 4.92 -3.85
CA ALA A 215 -15.00 4.46 -3.50
C ALA A 215 -14.30 3.68 -4.62
N ILE A 216 -15.04 3.20 -5.63
CA ILE A 216 -14.54 2.34 -6.71
C ILE A 216 -14.81 2.87 -8.12
N GLU A 217 -15.54 3.97 -8.29
CA GLU A 217 -15.88 4.53 -9.61
C GLU A 217 -14.65 4.84 -10.47
N HIS A 218 -13.60 5.39 -9.85
CA HIS A 218 -12.34 5.73 -10.52
C HIS A 218 -11.61 4.50 -11.09
N LEU A 219 -11.88 3.30 -10.58
CA LEU A 219 -11.19 2.09 -11.04
C LEU A 219 -11.45 1.77 -12.50
N ALA A 220 -12.65 2.09 -13.01
CA ALA A 220 -13.02 1.86 -14.41
C ALA A 220 -12.23 2.74 -15.41
N THR A 221 -11.61 3.82 -14.94
CA THR A 221 -10.82 4.73 -15.78
C THR A 221 -9.32 4.40 -15.81
N ILE A 222 -8.86 3.44 -15.01
CA ILE A 222 -7.46 3.01 -14.98
C ILE A 222 -7.09 2.36 -16.31
N GLN A 223 -6.08 2.91 -16.97
CA GLN A 223 -5.57 2.42 -18.26
C GLN A 223 -4.34 1.52 -18.10
N ALA A 224 -3.61 1.69 -16.98
CA ALA A 224 -2.40 0.93 -16.71
C ALA A 224 -2.70 -0.56 -16.49
N PRO A 225 -1.86 -1.48 -17.01
CA PRO A 225 -1.90 -2.88 -16.62
C PRO A 225 -1.87 -2.99 -15.09
N THR A 226 -2.80 -3.77 -14.53
CA THR A 226 -2.99 -3.82 -13.08
C THR A 226 -2.93 -5.26 -12.57
N LEU A 227 -2.12 -5.48 -11.53
CA LEU A 227 -2.06 -6.74 -10.79
C LEU A 227 -2.59 -6.53 -9.37
N LEU A 228 -3.66 -7.23 -9.04
CA LEU A 228 -4.14 -7.35 -7.67
C LEU A 228 -3.52 -8.59 -7.04
N THR A 229 -2.85 -8.41 -5.91
CA THR A 229 -2.35 -9.52 -5.10
C THR A 229 -3.08 -9.55 -3.77
N TRP A 230 -3.47 -10.72 -3.31
CA TRP A 230 -4.32 -10.86 -2.13
C TRP A 230 -3.98 -12.10 -1.32
N GLY A 231 -3.90 -11.95 0.01
CA GLY A 231 -3.93 -13.11 0.89
C GLY A 231 -5.33 -13.70 0.96
N ARG A 232 -5.48 -15.01 0.76
CA ARG A 232 -6.79 -15.68 0.84
C ARG A 232 -7.44 -15.51 2.20
N ASP A 233 -6.61 -15.44 3.24
CA ASP A 233 -7.02 -15.44 4.64
C ASP A 233 -6.90 -14.02 5.26
N ASP A 234 -6.96 -12.97 4.41
CA ASP A 234 -6.91 -11.56 4.83
C ASP A 234 -8.14 -11.19 5.67
N ARG A 235 -7.90 -10.79 6.93
CA ARG A 235 -8.93 -10.38 7.88
C ARG A 235 -9.07 -8.85 8.00
N VAL A 236 -8.24 -8.10 7.28
CA VAL A 236 -8.26 -6.62 7.24
C VAL A 236 -9.06 -6.13 6.04
N THR A 237 -8.69 -6.61 4.86
CA THR A 237 -9.43 -6.41 3.60
C THR A 237 -9.75 -7.78 3.02
N PRO A 238 -10.91 -8.37 3.39
CA PRO A 238 -11.30 -9.71 2.94
C PRO A 238 -11.26 -9.86 1.42
N LEU A 239 -10.91 -11.06 0.95
CA LEU A 239 -10.66 -11.36 -0.46
C LEU A 239 -11.83 -10.97 -1.40
N ASP A 240 -13.06 -11.02 -0.92
CA ASP A 240 -14.24 -10.64 -1.70
C ASP A 240 -14.21 -9.16 -2.13
N ALA A 241 -13.45 -8.30 -1.45
CA ALA A 241 -13.23 -6.92 -1.86
C ALA A 241 -12.46 -6.80 -3.19
N ALA A 242 -11.69 -7.81 -3.60
CA ALA A 242 -10.95 -7.81 -4.87
C ALA A 242 -11.85 -8.01 -6.10
N LEU A 243 -13.05 -8.55 -5.94
CA LEU A 243 -13.88 -8.99 -7.07
C LEU A 243 -14.39 -7.84 -7.94
N LEU A 244 -14.81 -6.73 -7.33
CA LEU A 244 -15.23 -5.55 -8.09
C LEU A 244 -14.06 -4.85 -8.79
N PRO A 245 -12.93 -4.55 -8.13
CA PRO A 245 -11.75 -4.01 -8.81
C PRO A 245 -11.29 -4.87 -9.99
N MET A 246 -11.20 -6.19 -9.80
CA MET A 246 -10.83 -7.11 -10.88
C MET A 246 -11.79 -7.00 -12.08
N ARG A 247 -13.08 -6.75 -11.85
CA ARG A 247 -14.09 -6.61 -12.89
C ARG A 247 -14.10 -5.23 -13.55
N LEU A 248 -13.81 -4.19 -12.78
CA LEU A 248 -13.91 -2.79 -13.22
C LEU A 248 -12.66 -2.33 -13.99
N ILE A 249 -11.47 -2.73 -13.55
CA ILE A 249 -10.22 -2.30 -14.17
C ILE A 249 -10.01 -3.11 -15.47
N PRO A 250 -9.93 -2.45 -16.64
CA PRO A 250 -9.94 -3.14 -17.95
C PRO A 250 -8.79 -4.14 -18.16
N LEU A 251 -7.58 -3.82 -17.68
CA LEU A 251 -6.38 -4.65 -17.82
C LEU A 251 -5.94 -5.19 -16.46
N CYS A 252 -6.83 -5.94 -15.79
CA CYS A 252 -6.62 -6.40 -14.43
C CYS A 252 -6.41 -7.91 -14.35
N GLU A 253 -5.41 -8.31 -13.57
CA GLU A 253 -5.17 -9.69 -13.13
C GLU A 253 -5.32 -9.78 -11.61
N LEU A 254 -5.83 -10.89 -11.10
CA LEU A 254 -5.92 -11.17 -9.67
C LEU A 254 -5.14 -12.44 -9.35
N HIS A 255 -4.21 -12.32 -8.39
CA HIS A 255 -3.52 -13.48 -7.83
C HIS A 255 -3.78 -13.58 -6.32
N THR A 256 -4.12 -14.79 -5.86
CA THR A 256 -4.39 -15.05 -4.44
C THR A 256 -3.39 -16.03 -3.86
N PHE A 257 -2.84 -15.69 -2.69
CA PHE A 257 -1.91 -16.54 -1.96
C PHE A 257 -2.65 -17.34 -0.87
N PRO A 258 -2.59 -18.68 -0.88
CA PRO A 258 -3.15 -19.48 0.20
C PRO A 258 -2.32 -19.35 1.48
N ARG A 259 -2.96 -19.51 2.64
CA ARG A 259 -2.32 -19.38 3.95
C ARG A 259 -1.56 -18.06 4.10
N CYS A 260 -2.21 -16.98 3.73
CA CYS A 260 -1.65 -15.65 3.68
C CYS A 260 -2.70 -14.65 4.14
N GLY A 261 -2.32 -13.75 5.03
CA GLY A 261 -3.12 -12.63 5.48
C GLY A 261 -2.89 -11.37 4.64
N HIS A 262 -2.88 -10.22 5.29
CA HIS A 262 -2.81 -8.90 4.64
C HIS A 262 -1.41 -8.55 4.11
N TRP A 263 -0.35 -9.18 4.61
CA TRP A 263 1.03 -8.88 4.25
C TRP A 263 1.62 -9.91 3.29
N ALA A 264 1.03 -10.08 2.09
CA ALA A 264 1.49 -11.06 1.10
C ALA A 264 2.97 -10.89 0.74
N MET A 265 3.49 -9.65 0.72
CA MET A 265 4.89 -9.33 0.45
C MET A 265 5.86 -9.78 1.56
N ILE A 266 5.34 -10.14 2.72
CA ILE A 266 6.10 -10.67 3.88
C ILE A 266 5.86 -12.17 4.02
N GLU A 267 4.59 -12.60 4.10
CA GLU A 267 4.21 -13.99 4.36
C GLU A 267 4.53 -14.93 3.19
N CYS A 268 4.29 -14.47 1.98
CA CYS A 268 4.53 -15.22 0.75
C CYS A 268 5.68 -14.62 -0.07
N LYS A 269 6.70 -14.09 0.61
CA LYS A 269 7.76 -13.24 0.06
C LYS A 269 8.30 -13.71 -1.28
N GLN A 270 8.81 -14.95 -1.37
CA GLN A 270 9.44 -15.44 -2.59
C GLN A 270 8.45 -15.56 -3.77
N ALA A 271 7.25 -16.07 -3.52
CA ALA A 271 6.21 -16.20 -4.54
C ALA A 271 5.71 -14.82 -4.98
N PHE A 272 5.51 -13.91 -4.04
CA PHE A 272 5.14 -12.52 -4.29
C PHE A 272 6.19 -11.79 -5.14
N GLU A 273 7.46 -11.84 -4.74
CA GLU A 273 8.56 -11.19 -5.45
C GLU A 273 8.71 -11.71 -6.90
N THR A 274 8.58 -13.02 -7.09
CA THR A 274 8.67 -13.64 -8.42
C THR A 274 7.50 -13.20 -9.31
N LEU A 275 6.28 -13.26 -8.78
CA LEU A 275 5.07 -12.85 -9.51
C LEU A 275 5.15 -11.38 -9.92
N VAL A 276 5.42 -10.49 -8.95
CA VAL A 276 5.45 -9.05 -9.18
C VAL A 276 6.59 -8.67 -10.12
N MET A 277 7.78 -9.24 -9.96
CA MET A 277 8.89 -9.00 -10.88
C MET A 277 8.54 -9.41 -12.32
N SER A 278 7.91 -10.58 -12.51
CA SER A 278 7.46 -11.02 -13.82
C SER A 278 6.43 -10.07 -14.43
N PHE A 279 5.48 -9.57 -13.62
CA PHE A 279 4.48 -8.61 -14.04
C PHE A 279 5.11 -7.26 -14.45
N LEU A 280 5.98 -6.70 -13.63
CA LEU A 280 6.63 -5.42 -13.87
C LEU A 280 7.54 -5.43 -15.11
N CYS A 281 8.15 -6.57 -15.43
CA CYS A 281 9.08 -6.69 -16.55
C CYS A 281 8.40 -7.01 -17.89
N ARG A 282 7.08 -7.16 -17.97
CA ARG A 282 6.38 -7.55 -19.21
C ARG A 282 6.66 -6.60 -20.37
N ASP A 283 6.60 -5.30 -20.09
CA ASP A 283 6.75 -4.24 -21.10
C ASP A 283 8.15 -3.60 -21.07
N GLU A 284 9.07 -4.17 -20.28
CA GLU A 284 10.45 -3.67 -20.18
C GLU A 284 11.37 -4.41 -21.18
N PRO A 285 12.41 -3.74 -21.72
CA PRO A 285 13.39 -4.37 -22.59
C PRO A 285 13.98 -5.64 -21.95
N GLY A 286 13.83 -6.80 -22.63
CA GLY A 286 14.26 -8.12 -22.14
C GLY A 286 13.31 -8.76 -21.13
N GLY A 287 12.09 -8.26 -21.02
CA GLY A 287 10.99 -8.92 -20.30
C GLY A 287 10.38 -10.07 -21.10
N PRO A 288 9.53 -10.92 -20.46
CA PRO A 288 8.79 -11.97 -21.17
C PRO A 288 7.80 -11.34 -22.16
N ASP A 289 7.70 -11.92 -23.35
CA ASP A 289 6.71 -11.51 -24.35
C ASP A 289 5.30 -11.98 -23.92
N VAL A 290 4.57 -11.11 -23.24
CA VAL A 290 3.18 -11.35 -22.82
C VAL A 290 2.28 -10.31 -23.48
N THR A 291 1.64 -10.70 -24.57
CA THR A 291 0.65 -9.86 -25.25
C THR A 291 -0.73 -10.03 -24.62
N PHE A 292 -1.35 -8.92 -24.19
CA PHE A 292 -2.79 -8.90 -23.93
C PHE A 292 -3.57 -8.91 -25.26
N PRO A 293 -4.74 -9.56 -25.32
CA PRO A 293 -5.58 -9.47 -26.51
C PRO A 293 -5.92 -8.00 -26.79
N GLU A 294 -5.76 -7.59 -28.05
CA GLU A 294 -6.13 -6.25 -28.50
C GLU A 294 -7.59 -5.94 -28.16
N ARG A 295 -7.84 -4.70 -27.73
CA ARG A 295 -9.20 -4.22 -27.48
C ARG A 295 -9.99 -4.27 -28.80
N ARG A 296 -11.03 -5.06 -28.83
CA ARG A 296 -12.09 -4.96 -29.85
C ARG A 296 -13.18 -4.03 -29.39
#